data_4e299ad3468c2ec2aefc0b04cc8108cb
#
_entry.id   4e299ad3468c2ec2aefc0b04cc8108cb
#
_cell.length_a   1.000
_cell.length_b   1.000
_cell.length_c   1.000
_cell.angle_alpha   90.00
_cell.angle_beta   90.00
_cell.angle_gamma   90.00
#
_symmetry.space_group_name_H-M   'P 1'
#
loop_
_entity.id
_entity.type
_entity.pdbx_description
1 polymer ?
#
loop_
_entity_poly.entity_id
_entity_poly.type
_entity_poly.pdbx_seq_one_letter_code
_entity_poly.pdbx_strand_id
1 'polypeptide(L)' 'MKRRYLKDVTTLPDYILQVDFVSGSRLLLDMKPYLDKIRFLSLADKNVRSSAVTNGIFVRFGDVELSHDEILSMAEQEH' A
#
# COMPACT_ATOMS: atom_id res chain seq x y z
N MET A 1 -10.25 11.92 18.61
CA MET A 1 -9.68 12.50 17.40
C MET A 1 -8.92 11.44 16.62
N LYS A 2 -9.23 11.30 15.35
CA LYS A 2 -8.53 10.32 14.51
C LYS A 2 -7.17 10.87 14.10
N ARG A 3 -6.13 10.07 14.30
CA ARG A 3 -4.81 10.40 13.79
C ARG A 3 -4.69 9.93 12.34
N ARG A 4 -4.12 10.77 11.51
CA ARG A 4 -3.76 10.40 10.15
C ARG A 4 -2.27 10.11 10.12
N TYR A 5 -1.92 8.91 9.70
CA TYR A 5 -0.52 8.51 9.53
C TYR A 5 -0.09 8.63 8.08
N LEU A 6 -1.03 8.38 7.18
CA LEU A 6 -0.77 8.34 5.75
C LEU A 6 -1.25 9.63 5.10
N LYS A 7 -0.39 10.23 4.28
CA LYS A 7 -0.70 11.46 3.56
C LYS A 7 -1.23 11.13 2.17
N ASP A 8 -0.54 10.23 1.45
CA ASP A 8 -0.87 9.93 0.08
C ASP A 8 -0.33 8.55 -0.30
N VAL A 9 -0.87 7.99 -1.37
CA VAL A 9 -0.42 6.72 -1.91
C VAL A 9 -0.41 6.82 -3.43
N THR A 10 0.66 6.31 -4.05
CA THR A 10 0.83 6.36 -5.50
C THR A 10 1.30 5.00 -5.98
N THR A 11 0.67 4.50 -7.04
CA THR A 11 1.11 3.26 -7.68
C THR A 11 2.17 3.58 -8.73
N LEU A 12 3.33 2.95 -8.60
CA LEU A 12 4.44 3.11 -9.55
C LEU A 12 4.59 1.84 -10.40
N PRO A 13 5.37 1.91 -11.51
CA PRO A 13 5.65 0.72 -12.31
C PRO A 13 6.29 -0.40 -11.49
N ASP A 14 6.22 -1.63 -12.01
CA ASP A 14 6.82 -2.83 -11.39
C ASP A 14 6.20 -3.22 -10.05
N TYR A 15 4.89 -2.96 -9.87
CA TYR A 15 4.16 -3.34 -8.65
C TYR A 15 4.70 -2.64 -7.39
N ILE A 16 5.25 -1.45 -7.55
CA ILE A 16 5.74 -0.66 -6.42
C ILE A 16 4.62 0.25 -5.93
N LEU A 17 4.39 0.25 -4.63
CA LEU A 17 3.44 1.16 -3.98
C LEU A 17 4.25 2.19 -3.22
N GLN A 18 4.05 3.46 -3.56
CA GLN A 18 4.70 4.58 -2.85
C GLN A 18 3.73 5.10 -1.81
N VAL A 19 4.16 5.09 -0.56
CA VAL A 19 3.35 5.58 0.55
C VAL A 19 4.05 6.79 1.16
N ASP A 20 3.35 7.92 1.17
CA ASP A 20 3.84 9.14 1.79
C ASP A 20 3.15 9.30 3.15
N PHE A 21 3.94 9.54 4.19
CA PHE A 21 3.45 9.69 5.55
C PHE A 21 3.33 11.15 5.93
N VAL A 22 2.43 11.44 6.85
CA VAL A 22 2.22 12.78 7.37
C VAL A 22 3.50 13.35 7.98
N SER A 23 4.36 12.50 8.51
CA SER A 23 5.64 12.88 9.08
C SER A 23 6.65 13.41 8.06
N GLY A 24 6.37 13.25 6.76
CA GLY A 24 7.30 13.59 5.69
C GLY A 24 8.11 12.40 5.18
N SER A 25 7.99 11.26 5.82
CA SER A 25 8.67 10.05 5.38
C SER A 25 7.98 9.45 4.16
N ARG A 26 8.74 8.70 3.37
CA ARG A 26 8.24 7.99 2.19
C ARG A 26 8.71 6.55 2.21
N LEU A 27 7.82 5.64 1.87
CA LEU A 27 8.10 4.22 1.78
C LEU A 27 7.80 3.73 0.38
N LEU A 28 8.70 2.95 -0.21
CA LEU A 28 8.45 2.25 -1.46
C LEU A 28 8.30 0.77 -1.12
N LEU A 29 7.11 0.24 -1.36
CA LEU A 29 6.78 -1.14 -1.02
C LEU A 29 6.64 -1.95 -2.30
N ASP A 30 7.48 -2.98 -2.44
CA ASP A 30 7.39 -3.90 -3.57
C ASP A 30 6.30 -4.93 -3.30
N MET A 31 5.26 -4.92 -4.10
CA MET A 31 4.13 -5.82 -3.92
C MET A 31 4.32 -7.18 -4.62
N LYS A 32 5.39 -7.35 -5.42
CA LYS A 32 5.60 -8.60 -6.17
C LYS A 32 5.60 -9.84 -5.29
N PRO A 33 6.25 -9.86 -4.12
CA PRO A 33 6.25 -11.05 -3.27
C PRO A 33 4.89 -11.46 -2.75
N TYR A 34 3.91 -10.56 -2.82
CA TYR A 34 2.57 -10.80 -2.26
C TYR A 34 1.52 -11.17 -3.30
N LEU A 35 1.88 -11.14 -4.59
CA LEU A 35 0.90 -11.33 -5.67
C LEU A 35 0.33 -12.74 -5.74
N ASP A 36 1.02 -13.72 -5.18
CA ASP A 36 0.56 -15.10 -5.13
C ASP A 36 -0.29 -15.41 -3.89
N LYS A 37 -0.46 -14.44 -2.99
CA LYS A 37 -1.31 -14.60 -1.82
C LYS A 37 -2.78 -14.39 -2.20
N ILE A 38 -3.66 -15.21 -1.66
CA ILE A 38 -5.09 -15.14 -1.98
C ILE A 38 -5.63 -13.72 -1.78
N ARG A 39 -5.25 -13.09 -0.67
CA ARG A 39 -5.72 -11.74 -0.33
C ARG A 39 -5.33 -10.70 -1.39
N PHE A 40 -4.21 -10.91 -2.08
CA PHE A 40 -3.64 -9.92 -2.98
C PHE A 40 -3.71 -10.31 -4.47
N LEU A 41 -4.42 -11.38 -4.80
CA LEU A 41 -4.49 -11.84 -6.20
C LEU A 41 -5.01 -10.77 -7.16
N SER A 42 -5.95 -9.95 -6.72
CA SER A 42 -6.51 -8.88 -7.55
C SER A 42 -5.50 -7.81 -7.91
N LEU A 43 -4.39 -7.72 -7.19
CA LEU A 43 -3.36 -6.72 -7.46
C LEU A 43 -2.55 -7.01 -8.72
N ALA A 44 -2.70 -8.18 -9.31
CA ALA A 44 -2.13 -8.45 -10.63
C ALA A 44 -2.78 -7.60 -11.71
N ASP A 45 -4.02 -7.15 -11.48
CA ASP A 45 -4.74 -6.27 -12.41
C ASP A 45 -4.25 -4.84 -12.23
N LYS A 46 -3.73 -4.25 -13.32
CA LYS A 46 -3.24 -2.88 -13.31
C LYS A 46 -4.31 -1.88 -12.89
N ASN A 47 -5.57 -2.10 -13.30
CA ASN A 47 -6.65 -1.19 -12.94
C ASN A 47 -6.91 -1.18 -11.44
N VAL A 48 -6.78 -2.33 -10.79
CA VAL A 48 -6.92 -2.43 -9.34
C VAL A 48 -5.79 -1.67 -8.65
N ARG A 49 -4.54 -1.89 -9.09
CA ARG A 49 -3.39 -1.18 -8.50
C ARG A 49 -3.52 0.34 -8.66
N SER A 50 -4.00 0.79 -9.82
CA SER A 50 -4.13 2.22 -10.11
C SER A 50 -5.22 2.91 -9.30
N SER A 51 -6.13 2.13 -8.72
CA SER A 51 -7.23 2.66 -7.91
C SER A 51 -6.83 2.93 -6.45
N ALA A 52 -5.55 2.78 -6.12
CA ALA A 52 -5.08 2.96 -4.74
C ALA A 52 -5.45 4.34 -4.20
N VAL A 53 -6.08 4.36 -3.04
CA VAL A 53 -6.47 5.58 -2.32
C VAL A 53 -6.21 5.40 -0.84
N THR A 54 -6.10 6.51 -0.12
CA THR A 54 -5.94 6.45 1.33
C THR A 54 -6.90 7.42 2.02
N ASN A 55 -7.38 7.01 3.19
CA ASN A 55 -8.16 7.89 4.07
C ASN A 55 -7.30 8.43 5.22
N GLY A 56 -5.99 8.19 5.18
CA GLY A 56 -5.06 8.61 6.22
C GLY A 56 -4.69 7.51 7.21
N ILE A 57 -5.46 6.43 7.28
CA ILE A 57 -5.25 5.31 8.19
C ILE A 57 -5.02 4.00 7.41
N PHE A 58 -5.76 3.85 6.32
CA PHE A 58 -5.70 2.66 5.47
C PHE A 58 -5.36 3.05 4.05
N VAL A 59 -4.75 2.12 3.33
CA VAL A 59 -4.63 2.16 1.88
C VAL A 59 -5.62 1.14 1.33
N ARG A 60 -6.44 1.56 0.37
CA ARG A 60 -7.41 0.66 -0.28
C ARG A 60 -7.18 0.66 -1.79
N PHE A 61 -7.19 -0.54 -2.37
CA PHE A 61 -7.20 -0.69 -3.81
C PHE A 61 -8.01 -1.96 -4.14
N GLY A 62 -9.10 -1.75 -4.88
CA GLY A 62 -10.08 -2.81 -5.12
C GLY A 62 -10.66 -3.30 -3.80
N ASP A 63 -10.64 -4.60 -3.61
CA ASP A 63 -11.13 -5.25 -2.39
C ASP A 63 -10.06 -5.37 -1.31
N VAL A 64 -8.85 -4.89 -1.59
CA VAL A 64 -7.72 -5.03 -0.66
C VAL A 64 -7.60 -3.76 0.16
N GLU A 65 -7.49 -3.94 1.48
CA GLU A 65 -7.30 -2.84 2.41
C GLU A 65 -6.13 -3.16 3.32
N LEU A 66 -5.17 -2.24 3.40
CA LEU A 66 -3.98 -2.40 4.23
C LEU A 66 -3.94 -1.30 5.28
N SER A 67 -3.83 -1.69 6.54
CA SER A 67 -3.66 -0.73 7.61
C SER A 67 -2.23 -0.18 7.60
N HIS A 68 -2.05 0.96 8.27
CA HIS A 68 -0.74 1.55 8.49
C HIS A 68 0.24 0.52 9.11
N ASP A 69 -0.22 -0.24 10.10
CA ASP A 69 0.63 -1.24 10.77
C ASP A 69 1.01 -2.37 9.82
N GLU A 70 0.09 -2.81 8.97
CA GLU A 70 0.38 -3.84 7.99
C GLU A 70 1.43 -3.40 6.99
N ILE A 71 1.33 -2.15 6.52
CA ILE A 71 2.28 -1.59 5.57
C ILE A 71 3.69 -1.59 6.16
N LEU A 72 3.82 -1.15 7.40
CA LEU A 72 5.12 -1.14 8.07
C LEU A 72 5.66 -2.55 8.28
N SER A 73 4.79 -3.48 8.64
CA SER A 73 5.18 -4.88 8.83
C SER A 73 5.66 -5.50 7.53
N MET A 74 4.97 -5.24 6.42
CA MET A 74 5.36 -5.73 5.11
C MET A 74 6.73 -5.17 4.69
N ALA A 75 6.97 -3.90 4.95
CA ALA A 75 8.24 -3.26 4.64
C ALA A 75 9.40 -3.89 5.43
N GLU A 76 9.18 -4.24 6.68
CA GLU A 76 10.19 -4.90 7.50
C GLU A 76 10.56 -6.28 6.97
N GLN A 77 9.59 -6.98 6.38
CA GLN A 77 9.81 -8.32 5.85
C GLN A 77 10.63 -8.34 4.56
N GLU A 78 10.84 -7.20 3.94
CA GLU A 78 11.60 -7.10 2.69
C GLU A 78 13.12 -7.08 2.91
N HIS A 79 13.56 -7.11 4.13
CA HIS A 79 14.99 -7.06 4.45
C HIS A 79 15.65 -8.42 4.36
#